data_7a7b5f7e9a270941d37f54e930cf96dd
#
_entry.id   7a7b5f7e9a270941d37f54e930cf96dd
#
_cell.length_a   1.000
_cell.length_b   1.000
_cell.length_c   1.000
_cell.angle_alpha   90.00
_cell.angle_beta   90.00
_cell.angle_gamma   90.00
#
_symmetry.space_group_name_H-M   'P 1'
#
loop_
_entity.id
_entity.type
_entity.pdbx_description
1 polymer ?
#
loop_
_entity_poly.entity_id
_entity_poly.type
_entity_poly.pdbx_seq_one_letter_code
_entity_poly.pdbx_strand_id
1 'polypeptide(L)'
;RGWMENFMGGYGSKDRYELANTLNRFRDNSQLAVIGNLNNTNNQGFSEMQGESASSSGNLRTQKGLTTSRSLGVNATHDWKRVKFRSNIQYMGTDRLEDSRTTVDNYLRKDKSITESTGHNRQGNDNLVANAFLEWKMDSVTTLIFRSQYRTAANDRSSNGFQQGWG
;
A
#
# COMPACT_ATOMS: atom_id res chain seq x y z
N ARG A 1 5.67 22.29 21.81
CA ARG A 1 4.39 21.52 21.79
C ARG A 1 3.61 21.97 20.57
N GLY A 2 3.29 21.08 19.67
CA GLY A 2 2.58 21.42 18.43
C GLY A 2 1.88 20.24 17.80
N TRP A 3 0.89 20.59 17.02
CA TRP A 3 0.21 19.67 16.09
C TRP A 3 0.47 20.18 14.68
N MET A 4 0.69 19.27 13.78
CA MET A 4 0.75 19.53 12.35
C MET A 4 -0.19 18.55 11.67
N GLU A 5 -1.13 19.06 10.92
CA GLU A 5 -2.07 18.25 10.14
C GLU A 5 -1.98 18.67 8.68
N ASN A 6 -1.97 17.69 7.81
CA ASN A 6 -2.09 17.88 6.37
C ASN A 6 -3.17 16.94 5.87
N PHE A 7 -4.16 17.49 5.22
CA PHE A 7 -5.25 16.75 4.60
C PHE A 7 -5.28 17.06 3.11
N MET A 8 -5.33 16.04 2.30
CA MET A 8 -5.48 16.14 0.85
C MET A 8 -6.64 15.25 0.43
N GLY A 9 -7.54 15.79 -0.37
CA GLY A 9 -8.66 15.05 -0.93
C GLY A 9 -8.89 15.45 -2.37
N GLY A 10 -9.14 14.49 -3.23
CA GLY A 10 -9.44 14.68 -4.64
C GLY A 10 -10.54 13.73 -5.10
N TYR A 11 -11.43 14.23 -5.95
CA TYR A 11 -12.42 13.44 -6.65
C TYR A 11 -12.34 13.75 -8.15
N GLY A 12 -12.24 12.71 -8.94
CA GLY A 12 -12.06 12.82 -10.38
C GLY A 12 -13.20 12.18 -11.18
N SER A 13 -13.13 12.30 -12.50
CA SER A 13 -14.05 11.62 -13.41
C SER A 13 -13.94 10.10 -13.29
N LYS A 14 -15.04 9.35 -13.60
CA LYS A 14 -15.10 7.88 -13.53
C LYS A 14 -14.93 7.33 -12.12
N ASP A 15 -15.53 7.98 -11.13
CA ASP A 15 -15.52 7.58 -9.71
C ASP A 15 -14.11 7.40 -9.13
N ARG A 16 -13.14 8.20 -9.60
CA ARG A 16 -11.79 8.24 -9.05
C ARG A 16 -11.75 9.11 -7.81
N TYR A 17 -11.15 8.61 -6.75
CA TYR A 17 -10.96 9.36 -5.51
C TYR A 17 -9.57 9.14 -4.92
N GLU A 18 -9.12 10.13 -4.20
CA GLU A 18 -7.89 10.08 -3.41
C GLU A 18 -8.10 10.87 -2.12
N LEU A 19 -7.78 10.25 -0.99
CA LEU A 19 -7.80 10.85 0.33
C LEU A 19 -6.47 10.53 1.01
N ALA A 20 -5.77 11.56 1.45
CA ALA A 20 -4.56 11.42 2.21
C ALA A 20 -4.60 12.32 3.44
N ASN A 21 -4.21 11.79 4.57
CA ASN A 21 -4.12 12.52 5.83
C ASN A 21 -2.80 12.24 6.51
N THR A 22 -2.18 13.29 7.04
CA THR A 22 -1.00 13.19 7.89
C THR A 22 -1.21 14.02 9.13
N LEU A 23 -1.19 13.38 10.29
CA LEU A 23 -1.27 14.00 11.59
C LEU A 23 0.03 13.80 12.33
N ASN A 24 0.68 14.88 12.73
CA ASN A 24 1.88 14.86 13.55
C ASN A 24 1.65 15.62 14.85
N ARG A 25 2.00 14.99 15.95
CA ARG A 25 2.00 15.58 17.27
C ARG A 25 3.41 15.59 17.84
N PHE A 26 3.86 16.78 18.22
CA PHE A 26 5.14 16.97 18.87
C PHE A 26 4.93 17.48 20.29
N ARG A 27 5.47 16.80 21.27
CA ARG A 27 5.42 17.20 22.66
C ARG A 27 6.72 16.83 23.34
N ASP A 28 7.53 17.84 23.66
CA ASP A 28 8.83 17.71 24.37
C ASP A 28 9.61 16.46 23.90
N ASN A 29 9.51 15.37 24.62
CA ASN A 29 10.22 14.11 24.36
C ASN A 29 9.35 13.05 23.67
N SER A 30 8.20 13.43 23.08
CA SER A 30 7.33 12.50 22.38
C SER A 30 6.91 13.02 21.02
N GLN A 31 6.88 12.11 20.06
CA GLN A 31 6.36 12.34 18.73
C GLN A 31 5.40 11.22 18.37
N LEU A 32 4.25 11.59 17.85
CA LEU A 32 3.29 10.67 17.25
C LEU A 32 2.99 11.16 15.84
N ALA A 33 3.16 10.30 14.86
CA ALA A 33 2.78 10.55 13.49
C ALA A 33 1.78 9.49 13.03
N VAL A 34 0.67 9.92 12.46
CA VAL A 34 -0.33 9.04 11.86
C VAL A 34 -0.50 9.47 10.40
N ILE A 35 -0.37 8.53 9.50
CA ILE A 35 -0.46 8.75 8.05
C ILE A 35 -1.49 7.79 7.51
N GLY A 36 -2.50 8.29 6.82
CA GLY A 36 -3.52 7.49 6.16
C GLY A 36 -3.64 7.88 4.69
N ASN A 37 -3.83 6.89 3.82
CA ASN A 37 -4.12 7.09 2.41
C ASN A 37 -5.16 6.08 1.95
N LEU A 38 -6.12 6.55 1.17
CA LEU A 38 -7.15 5.76 0.53
C LEU A 38 -7.37 6.29 -0.87
N ASN A 39 -7.14 5.47 -1.88
CA ASN A 39 -7.34 5.90 -3.26
C ASN A 39 -7.70 4.73 -4.20
N ASN A 40 -8.28 5.07 -5.34
CA ASN A 40 -8.49 4.16 -6.46
C ASN A 40 -7.90 4.70 -7.77
N THR A 41 -6.87 5.52 -7.68
CA THR A 41 -6.19 6.18 -8.79
C THR A 41 -5.00 5.40 -9.34
N ASN A 42 -4.81 4.14 -8.94
CA ASN A 42 -3.63 3.31 -9.19
C ASN A 42 -2.34 3.82 -8.50
N ASN A 43 -2.47 4.73 -7.55
CA ASN A 43 -1.38 5.19 -6.71
C ASN A 43 -1.18 4.22 -5.52
N GLN A 44 0.05 3.78 -5.27
CA GLN A 44 0.34 2.75 -4.25
C GLN A 44 0.67 3.32 -2.86
N GLY A 45 0.29 4.54 -2.56
CA GLY A 45 0.29 5.01 -1.18
C GLY A 45 1.51 5.83 -0.75
N PHE A 46 2.35 5.40 0.13
CA PHE A 46 3.31 6.21 0.91
C PHE A 46 4.43 6.94 0.13
N SER A 47 4.61 6.71 -1.17
CA SER A 47 5.76 7.21 -1.93
C SER A 47 5.85 8.74 -2.01
N GLU A 48 4.72 9.44 -1.98
CA GLU A 48 4.71 10.91 -2.04
C GLU A 48 4.87 11.58 -0.67
N MET A 49 4.62 10.84 0.42
CA MET A 49 4.73 11.37 1.79
C MET A 49 6.10 11.17 2.43
N GLN A 50 6.96 10.36 1.87
CA GLN A 50 8.29 10.05 2.42
C GLN A 50 9.41 10.92 1.87
N GLY A 51 9.14 12.08 1.28
CA GLY A 51 10.18 12.96 0.75
C GLY A 51 11.16 12.20 -0.17
N GLU A 52 11.72 12.79 -1.15
CA GLU A 52 12.52 12.33 -2.30
C GLU A 52 13.50 11.14 -2.14
N SER A 53 13.48 10.40 -1.02
CA SER A 53 14.39 9.27 -0.76
C SER A 53 13.86 7.91 -1.21
N ALA A 54 12.64 7.81 -1.66
CA ALA A 54 12.10 6.60 -2.26
C ALA A 54 12.08 6.74 -3.79
N SER A 55 13.24 6.86 -4.40
CA SER A 55 13.39 6.60 -5.82
C SER A 55 13.23 5.10 -6.09
N SER A 56 12.05 4.56 -5.85
CA SER A 56 11.66 3.39 -6.60
C SER A 56 11.31 3.91 -8.01
N SER A 57 12.29 3.94 -8.86
CA SER A 57 12.16 3.91 -10.31
C SER A 57 11.39 2.65 -10.71
N GLY A 58 10.20 2.49 -10.16
CA GLY A 58 9.20 1.59 -10.66
C GLY A 58 8.66 2.23 -11.92
N ASN A 59 9.06 1.72 -13.07
CA ASN A 59 8.35 1.96 -14.32
C ASN A 59 6.87 2.12 -14.01
N LEU A 60 6.31 3.30 -14.28
CA LEU A 60 4.89 3.50 -14.47
C LEU A 60 4.46 2.65 -15.68
N ARG A 61 4.58 1.34 -15.53
CA ARG A 61 3.94 0.40 -16.42
C ARG A 61 2.48 0.76 -16.32
N THR A 62 1.88 1.11 -17.41
CA THR A 62 0.46 1.26 -17.60
C THR A 62 -0.19 0.02 -16.98
N GLN A 63 -0.53 0.09 -15.69
CA GLN A 63 -1.17 -1.04 -15.01
C GLN A 63 -2.56 -1.13 -15.59
N LYS A 64 -2.78 -2.17 -16.39
CA LYS A 64 -4.11 -2.49 -16.86
C LYS A 64 -4.95 -2.88 -15.65
N GLY A 65 -6.14 -2.27 -15.53
CA GLY A 65 -7.06 -2.54 -14.44
C GLY A 65 -7.20 -1.41 -13.44
N LEU A 66 -8.15 -1.55 -12.55
CA LEU A 66 -8.44 -0.64 -11.46
C LEU A 66 -7.79 -1.17 -10.17
N THR A 67 -6.91 -0.38 -9.58
CA THR A 67 -6.31 -0.70 -8.29
C THR A 67 -6.83 0.26 -7.23
N THR A 68 -7.46 -0.29 -6.20
CA THR A 68 -7.81 0.42 -4.97
C THR A 68 -6.73 0.16 -3.94
N SER A 69 -6.17 1.23 -3.38
CA SER A 69 -5.13 1.16 -2.37
C SER A 69 -5.59 1.80 -1.06
N ARG A 70 -5.26 1.15 0.04
CA ARG A 70 -5.50 1.64 1.39
C ARG A 70 -4.23 1.47 2.21
N SER A 71 -3.81 2.51 2.90
CA SER A 71 -2.63 2.44 3.73
C SER A 71 -2.80 3.24 5.02
N LEU A 72 -2.26 2.72 6.09
CA LEU A 72 -2.22 3.34 7.40
C LEU A 72 -0.83 3.15 8.01
N GLY A 73 -0.20 4.25 8.40
CA GLY A 73 1.07 4.26 9.10
C GLY A 73 0.95 4.97 10.45
N VAL A 74 1.50 4.37 11.48
CA VAL A 74 1.59 4.98 12.81
C VAL A 74 3.04 4.87 13.30
N ASN A 75 3.63 6.02 13.58
CA ASN A 75 4.95 6.13 14.17
C ASN A 75 4.81 6.78 15.55
N ALA A 76 5.32 6.14 16.58
CA ALA A 76 5.35 6.68 17.93
C ALA A 76 6.77 6.63 18.49
N THR A 77 7.24 7.74 19.02
CA THR A 77 8.50 7.81 19.75
C THR A 77 8.27 8.50 21.09
N HIS A 78 8.90 7.99 22.11
CA HIS A 78 8.90 8.63 23.41
C HIS A 78 10.23 8.40 24.13
N ASP A 79 10.83 9.47 24.61
CA ASP A 79 12.09 9.43 25.34
C ASP A 79 11.84 9.86 26.80
N TRP A 80 11.91 8.90 27.73
CA TRP A 80 12.01 9.16 29.16
C TRP A 80 13.48 9.31 29.56
N LYS A 81 13.73 9.75 30.75
CA LYS A 81 15.11 9.92 31.28
C LYS A 81 15.97 8.65 31.11
N ARG A 82 15.39 7.48 31.30
CA ARG A 82 16.09 6.18 31.26
C ARG A 82 15.55 5.20 30.23
N VAL A 83 14.44 5.53 29.55
CA VAL A 83 13.78 4.63 28.60
C VAL A 83 13.54 5.37 27.30
N LYS A 84 13.94 4.76 26.20
CA LYS A 84 13.59 5.22 24.85
C LYS A 84 12.71 4.18 24.20
N PHE A 85 11.56 4.62 23.74
CA PHE A 85 10.61 3.79 23.03
C PHE A 85 10.37 4.32 21.61
N ARG A 86 10.39 3.41 20.64
CA ARG A 86 10.06 3.72 19.24
C ARG A 86 9.20 2.59 18.71
N SER A 87 8.12 2.95 18.04
CA SER A 87 7.21 2.00 17.40
C SER A 87 6.84 2.51 16.01
N ASN A 88 6.80 1.60 15.07
CA ASN A 88 6.33 1.83 13.71
C ASN A 88 5.36 0.71 13.33
N ILE A 89 4.14 1.07 12.94
CA ILE A 89 3.14 0.13 12.45
C ILE A 89 2.73 0.63 11.07
N GLN A 90 2.76 -0.24 10.08
CA GLN A 90 2.36 0.06 8.71
C GLN A 90 1.44 -1.04 8.20
N TYR A 91 0.28 -0.64 7.74
CA TYR A 91 -0.67 -1.48 7.02
C TYR A 91 -0.81 -0.98 5.59
N MET A 92 -0.80 -1.88 4.64
CA MET A 92 -1.04 -1.62 3.23
C MET A 92 -1.93 -2.71 2.65
N GLY A 93 -3.07 -2.31 2.11
CA GLY A 93 -3.97 -3.17 1.37
C GLY A 93 -4.12 -2.68 -0.07
N THR A 94 -4.14 -3.60 -1.01
CA THR A 94 -4.40 -3.31 -2.43
C THR A 94 -5.38 -4.32 -2.99
N ASP A 95 -6.42 -3.84 -3.65
CA ASP A 95 -7.35 -4.63 -4.43
C ASP A 95 -7.22 -4.24 -5.90
N ARG A 96 -6.89 -5.19 -6.75
CA ARG A 96 -6.76 -5.00 -8.19
C ARG A 96 -7.81 -5.80 -8.93
N LEU A 97 -8.55 -5.11 -9.78
CA LEU A 97 -9.49 -5.70 -10.72
C LEU A 97 -8.94 -5.51 -12.14
N GLU A 98 -8.83 -6.58 -12.87
CA GLU A 98 -8.35 -6.57 -14.25
C GLU A 98 -9.32 -7.36 -15.12
N ASP A 99 -9.91 -6.65 -16.08
CA ASP A 99 -10.74 -7.23 -17.12
C ASP A 99 -9.93 -7.30 -18.41
N SER A 100 -9.82 -8.47 -18.98
CA SER A 100 -9.13 -8.69 -20.24
C SER A 100 -10.09 -9.29 -21.27
N ARG A 101 -10.03 -8.76 -22.48
CA ARG A 101 -10.71 -9.32 -23.64
C ARG A 101 -9.68 -9.48 -24.75
N THR A 102 -9.55 -10.70 -25.24
CA THR A 102 -8.63 -11.03 -26.32
C THR A 102 -9.44 -11.68 -27.44
N THR A 103 -9.34 -11.13 -28.64
CA THR A 103 -9.90 -11.70 -29.84
C THR A 103 -8.76 -12.15 -30.73
N VAL A 104 -8.77 -13.41 -31.12
CA VAL A 104 -7.78 -14.01 -32.02
C VAL A 104 -8.49 -14.43 -33.31
N ASP A 105 -8.12 -13.78 -34.39
CA ASP A 105 -8.59 -14.11 -35.74
C ASP A 105 -7.53 -14.99 -36.42
N ASN A 106 -7.86 -16.25 -36.66
CA ASN A 106 -7.00 -17.16 -37.39
C ASN A 106 -7.51 -17.26 -38.88
N TYR A 107 -6.66 -16.83 -39.79
CA TYR A 107 -6.87 -16.98 -41.20
C TYR A 107 -6.09 -18.20 -41.71
N LEU A 108 -6.69 -19.37 -41.65
CA LEU A 108 -6.18 -20.53 -42.35
C LEU A 108 -6.78 -20.55 -43.80
N ARG A 109 -6.00 -20.99 -44.73
CA ARG A 109 -6.22 -20.88 -46.21
C ARG A 109 -7.62 -21.23 -46.73
N LYS A 110 -8.49 -21.87 -45.93
CA LYS A 110 -9.85 -22.25 -46.26
C LYS A 110 -10.91 -21.96 -45.20
N ASP A 111 -10.47 -21.79 -43.93
CA ASP A 111 -11.41 -21.61 -42.83
C ASP A 111 -10.99 -20.39 -42.00
N LYS A 112 -11.94 -19.54 -41.69
CA LYS A 112 -11.76 -18.42 -40.80
C LYS A 112 -12.29 -18.82 -39.43
N SER A 113 -11.45 -18.90 -38.40
CA SER A 113 -11.90 -19.12 -37.04
C SER A 113 -11.62 -17.89 -36.18
N ILE A 114 -12.61 -17.47 -35.40
CA ILE A 114 -12.55 -16.35 -34.48
C ILE A 114 -12.66 -16.94 -33.09
N THR A 115 -11.68 -16.67 -32.25
CA THR A 115 -11.70 -17.06 -30.84
C THR A 115 -11.74 -15.80 -30.01
N GLU A 116 -12.77 -15.68 -29.17
CA GLU A 116 -12.90 -14.61 -28.20
C GLU A 116 -12.68 -15.19 -26.80
N SER A 117 -11.76 -14.58 -26.06
CA SER A 117 -11.46 -14.94 -24.68
C SER A 117 -11.67 -13.71 -23.79
N THR A 118 -12.51 -13.86 -22.78
CA THR A 118 -12.72 -12.86 -21.72
C THR A 118 -12.20 -13.41 -20.40
N GLY A 119 -11.43 -12.60 -19.70
CA GLY A 119 -10.89 -12.94 -18.39
C GLY A 119 -11.17 -11.86 -17.37
N HIS A 120 -11.69 -12.26 -16.22
CA HIS A 120 -11.81 -11.41 -15.03
C HIS A 120 -10.83 -11.89 -13.98
N ASN A 121 -9.89 -11.04 -13.61
CA ASN A 121 -8.88 -11.34 -12.60
C ASN A 121 -9.01 -10.34 -11.45
N ARG A 122 -9.17 -10.87 -10.24
CA ARG A 122 -9.14 -10.08 -9.01
C ARG A 122 -7.98 -10.55 -8.16
N GLN A 123 -7.19 -9.59 -7.69
CA GLN A 123 -6.06 -9.84 -6.81
C GLN A 123 -6.13 -8.89 -5.62
N GLY A 124 -6.28 -9.45 -4.42
CA GLY A 124 -6.17 -8.76 -3.13
C GLY A 124 -4.80 -9.03 -2.51
N ASN A 125 -4.23 -8.01 -1.90
CA ASN A 125 -2.96 -8.11 -1.19
C ASN A 125 -3.01 -7.22 0.05
N ASP A 126 -2.91 -7.81 1.24
CA ASP A 126 -2.86 -7.12 2.52
C ASP A 126 -1.52 -7.39 3.20
N ASN A 127 -0.85 -6.35 3.65
CA ASN A 127 0.45 -6.42 4.30
C ASN A 127 0.46 -5.56 5.57
N LEU A 128 0.86 -6.16 6.67
CA LEU A 128 1.04 -5.48 7.96
C LEU A 128 2.48 -5.68 8.44
N VAL A 129 3.15 -4.59 8.76
CA VAL A 129 4.48 -4.58 9.37
C VAL A 129 4.40 -3.79 10.66
N ALA A 130 4.86 -4.37 11.76
CA ALA A 130 4.97 -3.71 13.03
C ALA A 130 6.37 -3.91 13.61
N ASN A 131 6.99 -2.82 14.02
CA ASN A 131 8.31 -2.80 14.63
C ASN A 131 8.22 -2.10 15.99
N ALA A 132 8.88 -2.63 17.00
CA ALA A 132 9.02 -2.00 18.28
C ALA A 132 10.48 -2.04 18.74
N PHE A 133 10.94 -0.93 19.27
CA PHE A 133 12.26 -0.77 19.85
C PHE A 133 12.13 -0.14 21.23
N LEU A 134 12.75 -0.79 22.22
CA LEU A 134 12.85 -0.30 23.58
C LEU A 134 14.31 -0.35 24.02
N GLU A 135 14.84 0.77 24.48
CA GLU A 135 16.14 0.88 25.15
C GLU A 135 15.89 1.34 26.59
N TRP A 136 16.31 0.53 27.54
CA TRP A 136 16.16 0.84 28.96
C TRP A 136 17.52 0.84 29.64
N LYS A 137 17.94 2.00 30.12
CA LYS A 137 19.13 2.18 30.98
C LYS A 137 18.75 1.90 32.42
N MET A 138 19.03 0.68 32.86
CA MET A 138 18.71 0.22 34.22
C MET A 138 19.56 0.96 35.25
N ASP A 139 20.88 1.07 34.97
CA ASP A 139 21.86 1.79 35.79
C ASP A 139 22.95 2.42 34.89
N SER A 140 24.07 2.92 35.49
CA SER A 140 25.14 3.58 34.75
C SER A 140 25.95 2.65 33.83
N VAL A 141 25.87 1.34 34.04
CA VAL A 141 26.66 0.34 33.29
C VAL A 141 25.77 -0.65 32.52
N THR A 142 24.48 -0.76 32.89
CA THR A 142 23.57 -1.76 32.31
C THR A 142 22.51 -1.11 31.45
N THR A 143 22.46 -1.54 30.18
CA THR A 143 21.43 -1.13 29.24
C THR A 143 20.77 -2.36 28.63
N LEU A 144 19.44 -2.45 28.74
CA LEU A 144 18.63 -3.47 28.10
C LEU A 144 18.07 -2.92 26.79
N ILE A 145 18.24 -3.67 25.70
CA ILE A 145 17.69 -3.33 24.40
C ILE A 145 16.76 -4.46 23.95
N PHE A 146 15.52 -4.10 23.69
CA PHE A 146 14.51 -5.01 23.12
C PHE A 146 14.12 -4.53 21.71
N ARG A 147 14.14 -5.43 20.76
CA ARG A 147 13.70 -5.19 19.38
C ARG A 147 12.72 -6.28 18.97
N SER A 148 11.56 -5.87 18.48
CA SER A 148 10.56 -6.78 17.95
C SER A 148 10.16 -6.35 16.55
N GLN A 149 10.02 -7.32 15.66
CA GLN A 149 9.48 -7.12 14.32
C GLN A 149 8.41 -8.18 14.07
N TYR A 150 7.26 -7.70 13.64
CA TYR A 150 6.16 -8.54 13.20
C TYR A 150 5.80 -8.19 11.76
N ARG A 151 5.62 -9.20 10.94
CA ARG A 151 5.17 -9.03 9.55
C ARG A 151 4.16 -10.12 9.22
N THR A 152 3.05 -9.72 8.62
CA THR A 152 2.10 -10.64 8.03
C THR A 152 1.68 -10.14 6.66
N ALA A 153 1.42 -11.06 5.74
CA ALA A 153 0.93 -10.79 4.41
C ALA A 153 -0.14 -11.81 4.05
N ALA A 154 -1.25 -11.33 3.51
CA ALA A 154 -2.31 -12.16 2.95
C ALA A 154 -2.50 -11.81 1.48
N ASN A 155 -2.59 -12.81 0.63
CA ASN A 155 -2.82 -12.66 -0.80
C ASN A 155 -4.01 -13.49 -1.21
N ASP A 156 -5.00 -12.85 -1.80
CA ASP A 156 -6.17 -13.49 -2.39
C ASP A 156 -6.15 -13.28 -3.90
N ARG A 157 -6.36 -14.36 -4.64
CA ARG A 157 -6.44 -14.30 -6.09
C ARG A 157 -7.61 -15.12 -6.59
N SER A 158 -8.49 -14.49 -7.39
CA SER A 158 -9.57 -15.14 -8.11
C SER A 158 -9.44 -14.83 -9.59
N SER A 159 -9.54 -15.85 -10.42
CA SER A 159 -9.45 -15.71 -11.88
C SER A 159 -10.56 -16.53 -12.52
N ASN A 160 -11.42 -15.87 -13.27
CA ASN A 160 -12.47 -16.48 -14.06
C ASN A 160 -12.25 -16.14 -15.53
N GLY A 161 -12.23 -17.16 -16.39
CA GLY A 161 -12.10 -16.99 -17.85
C GLY A 161 -13.20 -17.70 -18.59
N PHE A 162 -13.68 -17.08 -19.67
CA PHE A 162 -14.60 -17.68 -20.63
C PHE A 162 -14.00 -17.58 -22.03
N GLN A 163 -14.08 -18.65 -22.78
CA GLN A 163 -13.59 -18.72 -24.14
C GLN A 163 -14.68 -19.25 -25.06
N GLN A 164 -14.91 -18.56 -26.16
CA GLN A 164 -15.86 -18.96 -27.19
C GLN A 164 -15.19 -18.87 -28.56
N GLY A 165 -15.37 -19.89 -29.36
CA GLY A 165 -14.84 -19.97 -30.74
C GLY A 165 -15.93 -20.20 -31.74
N TRP A 166 -15.82 -19.60 -32.93
CA TRP A 166 -16.67 -19.80 -34.11
C TRP A 166 -15.77 -20.16 -35.29
N GLY A 167 -16.16 -21.16 -36.00
CA GLY A 167 -15.52 -21.64 -37.25
C GLY A 167 -16.53 -21.62 -38.42
#